data_1b0aeb80d421c78b7493e8be5b17c73c
#
_entry.id   1b0aeb80d421c78b7493e8be5b17c73c
#
_cell.length_a   1.000
_cell.length_b   1.000
_cell.length_c   1.000
_cell.angle_alpha   90.00
_cell.angle_beta   90.00
_cell.angle_gamma   90.00
#
_symmetry.space_group_name_H-M   'P 1'
#
loop_
_entity.id
_entity.type
_entity.pdbx_description
1 polymer ?
#
loop_
_entity_poly.entity_id
_entity_poly.type
_entity_poly.pdbx_seq_one_letter_code
_entity_poly.pdbx_strand_id
1 'polypeptide(L)'
;MTISTASDVRAWYGDFAEELTEDQIDAIASAWATIREITEAFYEDGDADDLASLVEDPDIVAAQIIDGTATLEEMVEREKRAARALTAARTATAAAMIASAAAGMDVAEIARRAEMSRTTVYKRLDTLALEA
;
A
#
# COMPACT_ATOMS: atom_id res chain seq x y z
N MET A 1 -8.38 7.96 15.41
CA MET A 1 -7.61 9.02 16.10
C MET A 1 -6.55 9.56 15.14
N THR A 2 -6.47 10.87 15.02
CA THR A 2 -5.50 11.50 14.13
C THR A 2 -4.34 12.05 14.95
N ILE A 3 -3.11 11.65 14.61
CA ILE A 3 -1.90 12.14 15.26
C ILE A 3 -1.38 13.33 14.47
N SER A 4 -1.32 14.51 15.08
CA SER A 4 -0.79 15.72 14.45
C SER A 4 0.00 16.64 15.40
N THR A 5 -0.06 16.37 16.69
CA THR A 5 0.62 17.17 17.73
C THR A 5 1.40 16.27 18.69
N ALA A 6 2.34 16.87 19.45
CA ALA A 6 3.05 16.15 20.51
C ALA A 6 2.09 15.55 21.55
N SER A 7 1.01 16.25 21.87
CA SER A 7 -0.01 15.77 22.79
C SER A 7 -0.71 14.52 22.26
N ASP A 8 -1.00 14.45 20.96
CA ASP A 8 -1.59 13.28 20.32
C ASP A 8 -0.63 12.08 20.37
N VAL A 9 0.67 12.30 20.15
CA VAL A 9 1.70 11.26 20.26
C VAL A 9 1.72 10.68 21.66
N ARG A 10 1.73 11.52 22.68
CA ARG A 10 1.73 11.06 24.07
C ARG A 10 0.48 10.25 24.40
N ALA A 11 -0.67 10.69 23.93
CA ALA A 11 -1.94 9.99 24.15
C ALA A 11 -1.97 8.64 23.44
N TRP A 12 -1.44 8.57 22.19
CA TRP A 12 -1.43 7.34 21.39
C TRP A 12 -0.51 6.27 21.97
N TYR A 13 0.72 6.65 22.35
CA TYR A 13 1.72 5.70 22.83
C TYR A 13 1.64 5.44 24.34
N GLY A 14 0.90 6.25 25.10
CA GLY A 14 0.69 6.04 26.53
C GLY A 14 2.00 5.97 27.31
N ASP A 15 2.18 4.90 28.09
CA ASP A 15 3.37 4.69 28.91
C ASP A 15 4.68 4.61 28.09
N PHE A 16 4.60 4.12 26.86
CA PHE A 16 5.75 4.07 25.97
C PHE A 16 6.28 5.47 25.61
N ALA A 17 5.42 6.49 25.60
CA ALA A 17 5.82 7.86 25.34
C ALA A 17 6.80 8.40 26.39
N GLU A 18 6.81 7.85 27.60
CA GLU A 18 7.75 8.23 28.64
C GLU A 18 9.20 7.82 28.33
N GLU A 19 9.37 6.79 27.48
CA GLU A 19 10.68 6.32 27.02
C GLU A 19 11.23 7.13 25.86
N LEU A 20 10.41 8.01 25.25
CA LEU A 20 10.79 8.85 24.14
C LEU A 20 11.34 10.21 24.62
N THR A 21 12.31 10.73 23.89
CA THR A 21 12.78 12.12 24.10
C THR A 21 11.76 13.12 23.53
N GLU A 22 11.82 14.36 23.98
CA GLU A 22 10.98 15.43 23.44
C GLU A 22 11.19 15.59 21.92
N ASP A 23 12.45 15.50 21.45
CA ASP A 23 12.78 15.59 20.03
C ASP A 23 12.18 14.43 19.23
N GLN A 24 12.17 13.23 19.80
CA GLN A 24 11.52 12.06 19.16
C GLN A 24 10.01 12.24 19.07
N ILE A 25 9.38 12.73 20.14
CA ILE A 25 7.93 12.99 20.15
C ILE A 25 7.57 14.03 19.09
N ASP A 26 8.32 15.11 19.00
CA ASP A 26 8.11 16.16 18.01
C ASP A 26 8.32 15.65 16.58
N ALA A 27 9.34 14.82 16.36
CA ALA A 27 9.61 14.20 15.07
C ALA A 27 8.48 13.26 14.64
N ILE A 28 7.95 12.45 15.55
CA ILE A 28 6.82 11.56 15.29
C ILE A 28 5.57 12.37 14.92
N ALA A 29 5.26 13.42 15.67
CA ALA A 29 4.12 14.29 15.40
C ALA A 29 4.24 14.95 14.02
N SER A 30 5.43 15.48 13.71
CA SER A 30 5.72 16.11 12.41
C SER A 30 5.58 15.11 11.24
N ALA A 31 6.11 13.88 11.41
CA ALA A 31 6.00 12.84 10.39
C ALA A 31 4.54 12.47 10.11
N TRP A 32 3.74 12.29 11.14
CA TRP A 32 2.31 12.00 11.00
C TRP A 32 1.54 13.14 10.33
N ALA A 33 1.83 14.39 10.69
CA ALA A 33 1.23 15.55 10.04
C ALA A 33 1.53 15.58 8.55
N THR A 34 2.78 15.30 8.16
CA THR A 34 3.21 15.23 6.76
C THR A 34 2.54 14.08 6.01
N ILE A 35 2.49 12.89 6.61
CA ILE A 35 1.81 11.73 6.04
C ILE A 35 0.34 12.06 5.76
N ARG A 36 -0.32 12.71 6.70
CA ARG A 36 -1.71 13.13 6.56
C ARG A 36 -1.90 14.09 5.39
N GLU A 37 -1.05 15.12 5.28
CA GLU A 37 -1.12 16.08 4.18
C GLU A 37 -0.94 15.41 2.81
N ILE A 38 0.05 14.54 2.68
CA ILE A 38 0.32 13.80 1.44
C ILE A 38 -0.86 12.90 1.10
N THR A 39 -1.38 12.19 2.10
CA THR A 39 -2.47 11.24 1.90
C THR A 39 -3.76 11.96 1.50
N GLU A 40 -4.09 13.07 2.14
CA GLU A 40 -5.26 13.90 1.79
C GLU A 40 -5.14 14.46 0.36
N ALA A 41 -3.95 14.87 -0.06
CA ALA A 41 -3.71 15.39 -1.41
C ALA A 41 -3.89 14.32 -2.50
N PHE A 42 -3.52 13.06 -2.23
CA PHE A 42 -3.65 11.96 -3.19
C PHE A 42 -5.04 11.33 -3.21
N TYR A 43 -5.80 11.44 -2.14
CA TYR A 43 -7.10 10.77 -1.96
C TYR A 43 -8.18 11.77 -1.58
N GLU A 44 -8.33 12.84 -2.36
CA GLU A 44 -9.33 13.90 -2.14
C GLU A 44 -10.76 13.37 -1.96
N ASP A 45 -11.09 12.25 -2.59
CA ASP A 45 -12.39 11.59 -2.50
C ASP A 45 -12.43 10.46 -1.46
N GLY A 46 -11.33 10.25 -0.72
CA GLY A 46 -11.23 9.18 0.28
C GLY A 46 -11.78 9.60 1.64
N ASP A 47 -12.49 8.66 2.28
CA ASP A 47 -12.89 8.79 3.67
C ASP A 47 -11.62 8.77 4.56
N ALA A 48 -11.62 9.54 5.64
CA ALA A 48 -10.51 9.58 6.61
C ALA A 48 -10.18 8.20 7.20
N ASP A 49 -11.17 7.32 7.33
CA ASP A 49 -10.99 5.95 7.81
C ASP A 49 -10.26 5.09 6.77
N ASP A 50 -10.53 5.29 5.47
CA ASP A 50 -9.82 4.61 4.38
C ASP A 50 -8.36 5.04 4.30
N LEU A 51 -8.08 6.32 4.58
CA LEU A 51 -6.71 6.84 4.62
C LEU A 51 -5.92 6.24 5.77
N ALA A 52 -6.55 6.10 6.94
CA ALA A 52 -5.92 5.48 8.11
C ALA A 52 -5.56 4.01 7.87
N SER A 53 -6.35 3.30 7.07
CA SER A 53 -6.11 1.88 6.75
C SER A 53 -4.92 1.67 5.81
N LEU A 54 -4.47 2.70 5.10
CA LEU A 54 -3.29 2.63 4.23
C LEU A 54 -1.98 2.51 5.01
N VAL A 55 -1.97 2.97 6.25
CA VAL A 55 -0.84 2.78 7.16
C VAL A 55 -1.21 1.63 8.10
N GLU A 56 -0.97 0.40 7.67
CA GLU A 56 -1.32 -0.81 8.41
C GLU A 56 -0.61 -0.94 9.76
N ASP A 57 0.55 -0.32 9.90
CA ASP A 57 1.33 -0.36 11.12
C ASP A 57 1.73 1.06 11.53
N PRO A 58 0.98 1.69 12.44
CA PRO A 58 1.30 3.04 12.91
C PRO A 58 2.63 3.12 13.65
N ASP A 59 3.15 2.00 14.14
CA ASP A 59 4.42 1.95 14.86
C ASP A 59 5.64 2.07 13.94
N ILE A 60 5.48 1.95 12.62
CA ILE A 60 6.56 2.12 11.64
C ILE A 60 7.23 3.49 11.78
N VAL A 61 6.43 4.55 11.96
CA VAL A 61 6.96 5.92 12.09
C VAL A 61 7.82 6.04 13.36
N ALA A 62 7.32 5.55 14.48
CA ALA A 62 8.06 5.56 15.74
C ALA A 62 9.33 4.69 15.65
N ALA A 63 9.22 3.49 15.08
CA ALA A 63 10.36 2.59 14.91
C ALA A 63 11.47 3.22 14.05
N GLN A 64 11.11 3.88 12.95
CA GLN A 64 12.09 4.56 12.09
C GLN A 64 12.81 5.68 12.83
N ILE A 65 12.10 6.46 13.63
CA ILE A 65 12.68 7.58 14.39
C ILE A 65 13.59 7.09 15.50
N ILE A 66 13.23 5.99 16.17
CA ILE A 66 14.00 5.40 17.26
C ILE A 66 15.22 4.64 16.72
N ASP A 67 15.02 3.77 15.73
CA ASP A 67 16.03 2.83 15.23
C ASP A 67 16.85 3.35 14.03
N GLY A 68 16.51 4.52 13.51
CA GLY A 68 17.20 5.13 12.38
C GLY A 68 16.86 4.45 11.04
N THR A 69 17.88 4.08 10.26
CA THR A 69 17.69 3.63 8.86
C THR A 69 17.23 2.18 8.69
N ALA A 70 17.35 1.34 9.72
CA ALA A 70 17.03 -0.09 9.61
C ALA A 70 15.56 -0.35 9.23
N THR A 71 14.62 0.42 9.79
CA THR A 71 13.19 0.28 9.49
C THR A 71 12.89 0.66 8.04
N LEU A 72 13.50 1.71 7.52
CA LEU A 72 13.35 2.12 6.12
C LEU A 72 13.80 1.00 5.18
N GLU A 73 14.97 0.42 5.42
CA GLU A 73 15.50 -0.68 4.60
C GLU A 73 14.59 -1.90 4.64
N GLU A 74 14.04 -2.25 5.80
CA GLU A 74 13.09 -3.34 5.94
C GLU A 74 11.80 -3.08 5.16
N MET A 75 11.26 -1.87 5.23
CA MET A 75 10.05 -1.50 4.49
C MET A 75 10.29 -1.52 2.98
N VAL A 76 11.43 -1.05 2.51
CA VAL A 76 11.82 -1.12 1.09
C VAL A 76 11.88 -2.57 0.61
N GLU A 77 12.47 -3.48 1.41
CA GLU A 77 12.51 -4.90 1.07
C GLU A 77 11.12 -5.54 1.03
N ARG A 78 10.23 -5.16 1.96
CA ARG A 78 8.84 -5.62 1.95
C ARG A 78 8.11 -5.16 0.69
N GLU A 79 8.31 -3.91 0.29
CA GLU A 79 7.72 -3.35 -0.93
C GLU A 79 8.20 -4.09 -2.17
N LYS A 80 9.50 -4.36 -2.28
CA LYS A 80 10.08 -5.13 -3.39
C LYS A 80 9.51 -6.54 -3.47
N ARG A 81 9.37 -7.21 -2.33
CA ARG A 81 8.76 -8.55 -2.28
C ARG A 81 7.31 -8.53 -2.71
N ALA A 82 6.53 -7.53 -2.23
CA ALA A 82 5.14 -7.37 -2.62
C ALA A 82 5.00 -7.08 -4.12
N ALA A 83 5.87 -6.23 -4.68
CA ALA A 83 5.89 -5.93 -6.11
C ALA A 83 6.17 -7.19 -6.95
N ARG A 84 7.14 -8.01 -6.54
CA ARG A 84 7.43 -9.29 -7.21
C ARG A 84 6.25 -10.26 -7.11
N ALA A 85 5.63 -10.35 -5.94
CA ALA A 85 4.46 -11.20 -5.73
C ALA A 85 3.27 -10.74 -6.58
N LEU A 86 3.05 -9.44 -6.68
CA LEU A 86 2.00 -8.87 -7.52
C LEU A 86 2.23 -9.17 -9.00
N THR A 87 3.47 -9.00 -9.47
CA THR A 87 3.84 -9.32 -10.87
C THR A 87 3.60 -10.80 -11.16
N ALA A 88 4.02 -11.70 -10.26
CA ALA A 88 3.80 -13.14 -10.42
C ALA A 88 2.30 -13.46 -10.44
N ALA A 89 1.50 -12.86 -9.56
CA ALA A 89 0.06 -13.07 -9.51
C ALA A 89 -0.63 -12.57 -10.79
N ARG A 90 -0.23 -11.42 -11.30
CA ARG A 90 -0.77 -10.86 -12.55
C ARG A 90 -0.44 -11.75 -13.75
N THR A 91 0.79 -12.25 -13.80
CA THR A 91 1.22 -13.17 -14.87
C THR A 91 0.42 -14.48 -14.84
N ALA A 92 0.22 -15.04 -13.64
CA ALA A 92 -0.59 -16.24 -13.48
C ALA A 92 -2.06 -16.02 -13.90
N THR A 93 -2.64 -14.89 -13.53
CA THR A 93 -4.01 -14.53 -13.94
C THR A 93 -4.11 -14.41 -15.46
N ALA A 94 -3.15 -13.75 -16.09
CA ALA A 94 -3.12 -13.59 -17.55
C ALA A 94 -2.95 -14.94 -18.25
N ALA A 95 -2.12 -15.85 -17.73
CA ALA A 95 -1.97 -17.20 -18.25
C ALA A 95 -3.29 -17.98 -18.16
N ALA A 96 -4.02 -17.86 -17.06
CA ALA A 96 -5.33 -18.47 -16.90
C ALA A 96 -6.37 -17.89 -17.89
N MET A 97 -6.30 -16.59 -18.15
CA MET A 97 -7.17 -15.94 -19.15
C MET A 97 -6.88 -16.46 -20.57
N ILE A 98 -5.60 -16.60 -20.93
CA ILE A 98 -5.18 -17.17 -22.23
C ILE A 98 -5.68 -18.61 -22.37
N ALA A 99 -5.51 -19.41 -21.34
CA ALA A 99 -5.97 -20.80 -21.34
C ALA A 99 -7.51 -20.89 -21.47
N SER A 100 -8.23 -19.99 -20.81
CA SER A 100 -9.68 -19.91 -20.91
C SER A 100 -10.14 -19.57 -22.32
N ALA A 101 -9.51 -18.61 -22.97
CA ALA A 101 -9.79 -18.25 -24.37
C ALA A 101 -9.48 -19.41 -25.32
N ALA A 102 -8.35 -20.09 -25.12
CA ALA A 102 -7.96 -21.27 -25.91
C ALA A 102 -8.96 -22.43 -25.76
N ALA A 103 -9.59 -22.53 -24.59
CA ALA A 103 -10.63 -23.55 -24.32
C ALA A 103 -12.01 -23.16 -24.88
N GLY A 104 -12.15 -22.01 -25.53
CA GLY A 104 -13.37 -21.57 -26.17
C GLY A 104 -14.21 -20.57 -25.38
N MET A 105 -13.73 -20.08 -24.24
CA MET A 105 -14.43 -19.06 -23.47
C MET A 105 -14.33 -17.70 -24.18
N ASP A 106 -15.47 -17.00 -24.33
CA ASP A 106 -15.45 -15.68 -24.96
C ASP A 106 -14.93 -14.59 -24.00
N VAL A 107 -14.53 -13.45 -24.57
CA VAL A 107 -13.94 -12.35 -23.80
C VAL A 107 -14.91 -11.78 -22.78
N ALA A 108 -16.20 -11.72 -23.08
CA ALA A 108 -17.22 -11.25 -22.15
C ALA A 108 -17.28 -12.11 -20.88
N GLU A 109 -17.21 -13.44 -21.04
CA GLU A 109 -17.21 -14.37 -19.91
C GLU A 109 -15.92 -14.29 -19.10
N ILE A 110 -14.77 -14.16 -19.78
CA ILE A 110 -13.47 -13.97 -19.11
C ILE A 110 -13.49 -12.69 -18.29
N ALA A 111 -13.96 -11.58 -18.87
CA ALA A 111 -14.03 -10.30 -18.18
C ALA A 111 -14.93 -10.37 -16.93
N ARG A 112 -16.07 -11.02 -17.04
CA ARG A 112 -16.99 -11.21 -15.91
C ARG A 112 -16.35 -12.02 -14.78
N ARG A 113 -15.68 -13.13 -15.10
CA ARG A 113 -15.04 -14.00 -14.11
C ARG A 113 -13.80 -13.39 -13.48
N ALA A 114 -13.05 -12.59 -14.27
CA ALA A 114 -11.86 -11.89 -13.79
C ALA A 114 -12.18 -10.58 -13.06
N GLU A 115 -13.45 -10.18 -13.02
CA GLU A 115 -13.90 -8.92 -12.43
C GLU A 115 -13.21 -7.70 -13.06
N MET A 116 -13.05 -7.73 -14.39
CA MET A 116 -12.39 -6.70 -15.19
C MET A 116 -13.28 -6.24 -16.33
N SER A 117 -12.96 -5.07 -16.90
CA SER A 117 -13.56 -4.65 -18.17
C SER A 117 -12.98 -5.46 -19.32
N ARG A 118 -13.74 -5.58 -20.42
CA ARG A 118 -13.25 -6.21 -21.66
C ARG A 118 -11.99 -5.53 -22.18
N THR A 119 -11.93 -4.20 -22.09
CA THR A 119 -10.74 -3.43 -22.49
C THR A 119 -9.51 -3.84 -21.70
N THR A 120 -9.65 -4.04 -20.39
CA THR A 120 -8.55 -4.49 -19.53
C THR A 120 -8.10 -5.90 -19.90
N VAL A 121 -9.03 -6.81 -20.21
CA VAL A 121 -8.72 -8.17 -20.68
C VAL A 121 -7.89 -8.11 -21.96
N TYR A 122 -8.33 -7.36 -22.95
CA TYR A 122 -7.60 -7.20 -24.22
C TYR A 122 -6.20 -6.63 -24.02
N LYS A 123 -6.07 -5.60 -23.20
CA LYS A 123 -4.76 -4.98 -22.89
C LYS A 123 -3.79 -5.98 -22.26
N ARG A 124 -4.26 -6.78 -21.32
CA ARG A 124 -3.42 -7.80 -20.66
C ARG A 124 -2.97 -8.89 -21.61
N LEU A 125 -3.87 -9.37 -22.45
CA LEU A 125 -3.58 -10.40 -23.46
C LEU A 125 -2.59 -9.86 -24.51
N ASP A 126 -2.81 -8.64 -24.99
CA ASP A 126 -1.93 -7.99 -25.98
C ASP A 126 -0.53 -7.74 -25.42
N THR A 127 -0.42 -7.28 -24.18
CA THR A 127 0.87 -7.05 -23.51
C THR A 127 1.69 -8.34 -23.42
N LEU A 128 1.04 -9.46 -23.07
CA LEU A 128 1.71 -10.75 -23.02
C LEU A 128 2.14 -11.25 -24.40
N ALA A 129 1.32 -11.03 -25.41
CA ALA A 129 1.65 -11.39 -26.80
C ALA A 129 2.87 -10.63 -27.31
N LEU A 130 3.03 -9.36 -26.88
CA LEU A 130 4.17 -8.53 -27.26
C LEU A 130 5.45 -8.90 -26.51
N GLU A 131 5.35 -9.43 -25.29
CA GLU A 131 6.49 -9.87 -24.50
C GLU A 131 6.96 -11.30 -24.84
N ALA A 132 6.13 -12.03 -25.54
CA ALA A 132 6.47 -13.38 -26.01
C ALA A 132 7.26 -13.30 -27.32
#